data_a2a108d175a82a00277330c40dd27f28
#
_entry.id   a2a108d175a82a00277330c40dd27f28
#
_cell.length_a   1.000
_cell.length_b   1.000
_cell.length_c   1.000
_cell.angle_alpha   90.00
_cell.angle_beta   90.00
_cell.angle_gamma   90.00
#
_symmetry.space_group_name_H-M   'P 1'
#
loop_
_entity.id
_entity.type
_entity.pdbx_description
1 polymer ?
#
loop_
_entity_poly.entity_id
_entity_poly.type
_entity_poly.pdbx_seq_one_letter_code
_entity_poly.pdbx_strand_id
1 'polypeptide(L)'
;MKKQIVFLMTDTTRKDMVGCYGNPKMKTPNLDRLAEEGIRYENAYTCQPVCGPARSAIFTGTFPHSNGMVTNSIAMGANVKTVGQRLSDNGIECGYIGKWHLDGSDYFGTGECPEGWNPDYWYDMKCYLEELSEDRKSTRLNSSHRSQSRMPSSA
;
A
#
# COMPACT_ATOMS: atom_id res chain seq x y z
N MET A 1 3.28 -4.39 28.91
CA MET A 1 3.49 -5.09 27.62
C MET A 1 3.40 -4.04 26.52
N LYS A 2 4.44 -3.89 25.69
CA LYS A 2 4.38 -2.96 24.54
C LYS A 2 3.37 -3.52 23.53
N LYS A 3 2.38 -2.69 23.14
CA LYS A 3 1.43 -3.08 22.08
C LYS A 3 2.12 -3.00 20.74
N GLN A 4 1.92 -4.01 19.89
CA GLN A 4 2.38 -4.03 18.50
C GLN A 4 1.18 -3.95 17.58
N ILE A 5 1.30 -3.19 16.50
CA ILE A 5 0.29 -3.07 15.46
C ILE A 5 0.92 -3.54 14.15
N VAL A 6 0.28 -4.48 13.49
CA VAL A 6 0.65 -4.94 12.15
C VAL A 6 -0.45 -4.50 11.19
N PHE A 7 -0.11 -3.66 10.22
CA PHE A 7 -1.00 -3.23 9.16
C PHE A 7 -0.67 -3.99 7.87
N LEU A 8 -1.57 -4.87 7.44
CA LEU A 8 -1.44 -5.62 6.20
C LEU A 8 -2.34 -5.03 5.14
N MET A 9 -1.78 -4.70 4.00
CA MET A 9 -2.52 -4.16 2.86
C MET A 9 -2.15 -4.91 1.59
N THR A 10 -3.16 -5.42 0.89
CA THR A 10 -3.01 -6.02 -0.43
C THR A 10 -3.31 -4.99 -1.51
N ASP A 11 -2.52 -4.99 -2.57
CA ASP A 11 -2.77 -4.13 -3.75
C ASP A 11 -3.76 -4.81 -4.70
N THR A 12 -4.68 -4.04 -5.26
CA THR A 12 -5.62 -4.50 -6.30
C THR A 12 -6.51 -5.69 -5.89
N THR A 13 -6.79 -5.86 -4.60
CA THR A 13 -7.65 -6.94 -4.11
C THR A 13 -9.08 -6.44 -3.89
N ARG A 14 -10.02 -7.02 -4.64
CA ARG A 14 -11.44 -6.72 -4.50
C ARG A 14 -12.05 -7.56 -3.37
N LYS A 15 -13.16 -7.09 -2.80
CA LYS A 15 -13.92 -7.78 -1.74
C LYS A 15 -14.29 -9.22 -2.14
N ASP A 16 -14.72 -9.44 -3.37
CA ASP A 16 -15.12 -10.75 -3.89
C ASP A 16 -13.95 -11.71 -4.17
N MET A 17 -12.71 -11.28 -3.95
CA MET A 17 -11.52 -12.14 -4.01
C MET A 17 -11.14 -12.75 -2.65
N VAL A 18 -11.97 -12.56 -1.62
CA VAL A 18 -11.74 -13.07 -0.27
C VAL A 18 -12.94 -13.93 0.16
N GLY A 19 -12.67 -15.16 0.66
CA GLY A 19 -13.68 -16.16 0.96
C GLY A 19 -14.72 -15.70 1.98
N CYS A 20 -14.30 -15.05 3.07
CA CYS A 20 -15.19 -14.57 4.12
C CYS A 20 -16.23 -13.54 3.67
N TYR A 21 -16.10 -13.00 2.47
CA TYR A 21 -17.12 -12.14 1.85
C TYR A 21 -18.08 -12.91 0.92
N GLY A 22 -18.12 -14.24 1.03
CA GLY A 22 -19.13 -15.07 0.38
C GLY A 22 -18.72 -15.61 -1.00
N ASN A 23 -17.46 -15.58 -1.38
CA ASN A 23 -17.00 -16.20 -2.62
C ASN A 23 -16.49 -17.64 -2.36
N PRO A 24 -17.27 -18.69 -2.66
CA PRO A 24 -16.89 -20.06 -2.36
C PRO A 24 -15.74 -20.60 -3.23
N LYS A 25 -15.41 -19.90 -4.32
CA LYS A 25 -14.30 -20.27 -5.21
C LYS A 25 -12.95 -19.81 -4.69
N MET A 26 -12.95 -18.81 -3.81
CA MET A 26 -11.74 -18.23 -3.23
C MET A 26 -11.43 -18.93 -1.91
N LYS A 27 -10.25 -19.53 -1.83
CA LYS A 27 -9.77 -20.20 -0.62
C LYS A 27 -8.78 -19.29 0.10
N THR A 28 -9.26 -18.59 1.12
CA THR A 28 -8.48 -17.65 1.94
C THR A 28 -8.57 -17.99 3.43
N PRO A 29 -8.17 -19.22 3.84
CA PRO A 29 -8.49 -19.74 5.16
C PRO A 29 -7.94 -18.92 6.32
N ASN A 30 -6.79 -18.27 6.15
CA ASN A 30 -6.21 -17.41 7.18
C ASN A 30 -6.95 -16.07 7.32
N LEU A 31 -7.41 -15.48 6.21
CA LEU A 31 -8.24 -14.27 6.25
C LEU A 31 -9.63 -14.58 6.77
N ASP A 32 -10.18 -15.73 6.39
CA ASP A 32 -11.48 -16.20 6.87
C ASP A 32 -11.45 -16.38 8.39
N ARG A 33 -10.39 -17.01 8.93
CA ARG A 33 -10.20 -17.14 10.39
C ARG A 33 -10.05 -15.78 11.08
N LEU A 34 -9.27 -14.85 10.52
CA LEU A 34 -9.17 -13.49 11.07
C LEU A 34 -10.52 -12.77 11.10
N ALA A 35 -11.36 -13.01 10.09
CA ALA A 35 -12.70 -12.44 10.04
C ALA A 35 -13.65 -13.05 11.09
N GLU A 36 -13.46 -14.32 11.43
CA GLU A 36 -14.22 -15.02 12.49
C GLU A 36 -13.79 -14.60 13.90
N GLU A 37 -12.48 -14.40 14.12
CA GLU A 37 -11.91 -14.05 15.42
C GLU A 37 -11.91 -12.55 15.71
N GLY A 38 -12.06 -11.70 14.68
CA GLY A 38 -11.95 -10.26 14.75
C GLY A 38 -13.19 -9.49 14.32
N ILE A 39 -12.96 -8.32 13.73
CA ILE A 39 -14.03 -7.46 13.19
C ILE A 39 -13.90 -7.42 11.67
N ARG A 40 -14.95 -7.82 10.97
CA ARG A 40 -15.07 -7.71 9.53
C ARG A 40 -15.99 -6.55 9.15
N TYR A 41 -15.48 -5.62 8.34
CA TYR A 41 -16.28 -4.51 7.82
C TYR A 41 -16.97 -4.93 6.51
N GLU A 42 -18.28 -4.86 6.46
CA GLU A 42 -19.07 -5.17 5.26
C GLU A 42 -18.95 -4.07 4.20
N ASN A 43 -18.86 -2.82 4.66
CA ASN A 43 -18.77 -1.66 3.80
C ASN A 43 -17.56 -0.81 4.19
N ALA A 44 -16.52 -0.87 3.38
CA ALA A 44 -15.34 -0.01 3.50
C ALA A 44 -15.13 0.68 2.14
N TYR A 45 -14.92 1.99 2.17
CA TYR A 45 -14.80 2.81 0.98
C TYR A 45 -13.45 3.52 0.95
N THR A 46 -12.86 3.60 -0.23
CA THR A 46 -11.71 4.47 -0.47
C THR A 46 -12.18 5.81 -1.04
N CYS A 47 -11.49 6.88 -0.68
CA CYS A 47 -11.78 8.22 -1.23
C CYS A 47 -11.44 8.35 -2.71
N GLN A 48 -10.53 7.51 -3.22
CA GLN A 48 -10.15 7.45 -4.63
C GLN A 48 -9.59 6.06 -4.95
N PRO A 49 -10.15 5.33 -5.94
CA PRO A 49 -9.75 3.95 -6.24
C PRO A 49 -8.52 3.88 -7.16
N VAL A 50 -7.46 4.62 -6.81
CA VAL A 50 -6.19 4.67 -7.52
C VAL A 50 -5.07 4.52 -6.47
N CYS A 51 -4.02 3.78 -6.80
CA CYS A 51 -2.99 3.32 -5.85
C CYS A 51 -2.39 4.44 -5.00
N GLY A 52 -1.76 5.43 -5.60
CA GLY A 52 -1.11 6.52 -4.89
C GLY A 52 -2.07 7.35 -4.06
N PRO A 53 -3.16 7.89 -4.63
CA PRO A 53 -4.18 8.64 -3.90
C PRO A 53 -4.78 7.86 -2.72
N ALA A 54 -5.13 6.57 -2.91
CA ALA A 54 -5.65 5.74 -1.83
C ALA A 54 -4.62 5.53 -0.72
N ARG A 55 -3.35 5.26 -1.09
CA ARG A 55 -2.25 5.11 -0.13
C ARG A 55 -1.98 6.39 0.61
N SER A 56 -1.94 7.53 -0.08
CA SER A 56 -1.74 8.83 0.56
C SER A 56 -2.81 9.11 1.62
N ALA A 57 -4.07 8.81 1.32
CA ALA A 57 -5.15 8.96 2.28
C ALA A 57 -5.00 8.02 3.50
N ILE A 58 -4.62 6.76 3.28
CA ILE A 58 -4.40 5.79 4.36
C ILE A 58 -3.23 6.22 5.26
N PHE A 59 -2.11 6.63 4.65
CA PHE A 59 -0.91 6.98 5.42
C PHE A 59 -0.90 8.37 6.04
N THR A 60 -1.80 9.26 5.62
CA THR A 60 -1.87 10.64 6.17
C THR A 60 -3.15 10.93 6.95
N GLY A 61 -4.21 10.16 6.72
CA GLY A 61 -5.55 10.45 7.24
C GLY A 61 -6.21 11.66 6.56
N THR A 62 -5.71 12.09 5.38
CA THR A 62 -6.22 13.26 4.65
C THR A 62 -6.66 12.87 3.24
N PHE A 63 -7.61 13.61 2.68
CA PHE A 63 -8.04 13.38 1.29
C PHE A 63 -6.94 13.72 0.28
N PRO A 64 -6.89 13.05 -0.89
CA PRO A 64 -5.89 13.32 -1.93
C PRO A 64 -5.79 14.77 -2.37
N HIS A 65 -6.90 15.49 -2.47
CA HIS A 65 -6.90 16.91 -2.80
C HIS A 65 -6.27 17.77 -1.70
N SER A 66 -6.25 17.32 -0.46
CA SER A 66 -5.64 18.04 0.67
C SER A 66 -4.17 17.71 0.85
N ASN A 67 -3.74 16.50 0.47
CA ASN A 67 -2.34 16.08 0.57
C ASN A 67 -1.56 16.25 -0.75
N GLY A 68 -2.22 16.66 -1.83
CA GLY A 68 -1.64 16.94 -3.13
C GLY A 68 -1.52 15.73 -4.06
N MET A 69 -1.68 14.51 -3.57
CA MET A 69 -1.53 13.30 -4.36
C MET A 69 -2.84 12.88 -5.05
N VAL A 70 -3.23 13.59 -6.08
CA VAL A 70 -4.49 13.37 -6.81
C VAL A 70 -4.37 12.35 -7.95
N THR A 71 -3.16 11.97 -8.34
CA THR A 71 -2.85 10.93 -9.33
C THR A 71 -1.64 10.12 -8.90
N ASN A 72 -1.37 9.01 -9.59
CA ASN A 72 -0.17 8.19 -9.35
C ASN A 72 1.15 8.89 -9.72
N SER A 73 1.09 9.93 -10.56
CA SER A 73 2.27 10.61 -11.09
C SER A 73 2.67 11.85 -10.30
N ILE A 74 1.93 12.18 -9.23
CA ILE A 74 2.18 13.36 -8.40
C ILE A 74 2.56 12.88 -7.00
N ALA A 75 3.71 13.33 -6.50
CA ALA A 75 4.13 13.06 -5.14
C ALA A 75 3.19 13.71 -4.11
N MET A 76 3.09 13.11 -2.96
CA MET A 76 2.44 13.72 -1.80
C MET A 76 3.19 15.01 -1.40
N GLY A 77 2.45 16.00 -0.93
CA GLY A 77 3.05 17.25 -0.45
C GLY A 77 4.05 17.02 0.68
N ALA A 78 5.24 17.60 0.57
CA ALA A 78 6.31 17.45 1.55
C ALA A 78 5.95 17.97 2.96
N ASN A 79 4.95 18.84 3.07
CA ASN A 79 4.44 19.37 4.32
C ASN A 79 3.38 18.49 4.99
N VAL A 80 3.04 17.35 4.40
CA VAL A 80 2.02 16.44 4.93
C VAL A 80 2.69 15.29 5.66
N LYS A 81 2.51 15.22 6.98
CA LYS A 81 3.06 14.14 7.80
C LYS A 81 2.32 12.82 7.59
N THR A 82 3.09 11.76 7.39
CA THR A 82 2.58 10.38 7.36
C THR A 82 2.35 9.84 8.77
N VAL A 83 1.67 8.72 8.85
CA VAL A 83 1.51 7.97 10.10
C VAL A 83 2.86 7.58 10.71
N GLY A 84 3.86 7.24 9.89
CA GLY A 84 5.22 6.94 10.36
C GLY A 84 5.84 8.11 11.11
N GLN A 85 5.79 9.32 10.54
CA GLN A 85 6.29 10.54 11.20
C GLN A 85 5.52 10.85 12.49
N ARG A 86 4.18 10.72 12.48
CA ARG A 86 3.34 10.98 13.65
C ARG A 86 3.61 10.01 14.79
N LEU A 87 3.84 8.74 14.47
CA LEU A 87 4.18 7.72 15.46
C LEU A 87 5.60 7.90 15.98
N SER A 88 6.55 8.21 15.11
CA SER A 88 7.95 8.52 15.47
C SER A 88 8.04 9.73 16.38
N ASP A 89 7.28 10.80 16.12
CA ASP A 89 7.17 11.97 17.00
C ASP A 89 6.71 11.61 18.44
N ASN A 90 6.05 10.47 18.59
CA ASN A 90 5.58 9.93 19.88
C ASN A 90 6.42 8.76 20.40
N GLY A 91 7.63 8.58 19.88
CA GLY A 91 8.56 7.55 20.31
C GLY A 91 8.17 6.11 19.93
N ILE A 92 7.31 5.96 18.92
CA ILE A 92 6.89 4.65 18.40
C ILE A 92 7.68 4.36 17.14
N GLU A 93 8.41 3.27 17.15
CA GLU A 93 9.18 2.79 16.00
C GLU A 93 8.28 2.16 14.94
N CYS A 94 8.50 2.52 13.67
CA CYS A 94 7.74 2.04 12.53
C CYS A 94 8.67 1.42 11.49
N GLY A 95 8.38 0.17 11.10
CA GLY A 95 8.97 -0.48 9.93
C GLY A 95 7.99 -0.53 8.77
N TYR A 96 8.50 -0.71 7.55
CA TYR A 96 7.70 -0.80 6.34
C TYR A 96 8.25 -1.84 5.36
N ILE A 97 7.37 -2.65 4.83
CA ILE A 97 7.72 -3.62 3.78
C ILE A 97 6.68 -3.55 2.67
N GLY A 98 7.12 -3.32 1.43
CA GLY A 98 6.28 -3.42 0.24
C GLY A 98 6.17 -2.13 -0.57
N LYS A 99 5.10 -2.02 -1.35
CA LYS A 99 4.87 -0.90 -2.27
C LYS A 99 4.59 0.39 -1.50
N TRP A 100 5.48 1.38 -1.63
CA TRP A 100 5.30 2.73 -1.05
C TRP A 100 4.39 3.61 -1.91
N HIS A 101 4.87 4.03 -3.06
CA HIS A 101 4.13 4.77 -4.09
C HIS A 101 3.52 6.12 -3.59
N LEU A 102 4.24 6.84 -2.73
CA LEU A 102 3.89 8.20 -2.29
C LEU A 102 4.85 9.27 -2.81
N ASP A 103 5.89 8.87 -3.51
CA ASP A 103 6.95 9.69 -4.09
C ASP A 103 6.69 10.13 -5.56
N GLY A 104 5.55 9.76 -6.08
CA GLY A 104 4.90 10.36 -7.27
C GLY A 104 5.32 9.83 -8.63
N SER A 105 6.45 9.23 -8.82
CA SER A 105 6.89 8.92 -10.20
C SER A 105 7.15 7.45 -10.46
N ASP A 106 7.43 6.69 -9.45
CA ASP A 106 7.79 5.29 -9.63
C ASP A 106 6.84 4.37 -8.86
N TYR A 107 6.23 3.45 -9.59
CA TYR A 107 5.40 2.39 -9.01
C TYR A 107 6.16 1.56 -7.97
N PHE A 108 7.47 1.42 -8.14
CA PHE A 108 8.31 0.61 -7.28
C PHE A 108 8.87 1.37 -6.07
N GLY A 109 8.86 2.69 -6.09
CA GLY A 109 9.47 3.54 -5.08
C GLY A 109 10.90 3.94 -5.43
N THR A 110 11.54 4.69 -4.56
CA THR A 110 12.91 5.20 -4.73
C THR A 110 13.96 4.34 -4.04
N GLY A 111 13.57 3.47 -3.11
CA GLY A 111 14.48 2.77 -2.21
C GLY A 111 14.87 3.59 -0.99
N GLU A 112 14.57 4.90 -0.99
CA GLU A 112 14.90 5.80 0.12
C GLU A 112 13.85 5.69 1.23
N CYS A 113 14.33 5.55 2.47
CA CYS A 113 13.47 5.51 3.64
C CYS A 113 12.94 6.92 3.97
N PRO A 114 11.61 7.15 3.92
CA PRO A 114 11.06 8.45 4.28
C PRO A 114 11.21 8.74 5.77
N GLU A 115 11.18 10.04 6.10
CA GLU A 115 11.22 10.49 7.49
C GLU A 115 10.13 9.84 8.34
N GLY A 116 10.49 9.47 9.58
CA GLY A 116 9.58 8.82 10.54
C GLY A 116 9.49 7.30 10.44
N TRP A 117 10.16 6.71 9.47
CA TRP A 117 10.31 5.26 9.36
C TRP A 117 11.72 4.85 9.77
N ASN A 118 11.85 3.65 10.35
CA ASN A 118 13.16 3.13 10.72
C ASN A 118 13.88 2.56 9.49
N PRO A 119 15.06 3.07 9.10
CA PRO A 119 15.79 2.61 7.91
C PRO A 119 16.22 1.15 8.01
N ASP A 120 16.46 0.60 9.21
CA ASP A 120 16.82 -0.82 9.40
C ASP A 120 15.63 -1.76 9.11
N TYR A 121 14.41 -1.22 9.12
CA TYR A 121 13.17 -1.94 8.84
C TYR A 121 12.41 -1.35 7.64
N TRP A 122 13.11 -0.64 6.78
CA TRP A 122 12.58 -0.14 5.50
C TRP A 122 12.94 -1.08 4.36
N TYR A 123 11.91 -1.59 3.68
CA TYR A 123 12.09 -2.46 2.52
C TYR A 123 10.97 -2.22 1.51
N ASP A 124 11.15 -1.25 0.63
CA ASP A 124 10.18 -0.98 -0.43
C ASP A 124 10.37 -1.90 -1.66
N MET A 125 9.53 -1.72 -2.66
CA MET A 125 9.64 -2.54 -3.88
C MET A 125 10.90 -2.27 -4.69
N LYS A 126 11.52 -1.11 -4.55
CA LYS A 126 12.78 -0.79 -5.22
C LYS A 126 13.93 -1.62 -4.63
N CYS A 127 14.03 -1.68 -3.31
CA CYS A 127 14.98 -2.55 -2.62
C CYS A 127 14.84 -4.00 -3.09
N TYR A 128 13.62 -4.50 -3.15
CA TYR A 128 13.35 -5.85 -3.64
C TYR A 128 13.76 -6.05 -5.11
N LEU A 129 13.52 -5.07 -5.99
CA LEU A 129 13.92 -5.15 -7.40
C LEU A 129 15.44 -5.20 -7.59
N GLU A 130 16.17 -4.48 -6.76
CA GLU A 130 17.63 -4.45 -6.81
C GLU A 130 18.25 -5.80 -6.44
N GLU A 131 17.60 -6.56 -5.58
CA GLU A 131 18.00 -7.91 -5.20
C GLU A 131 17.64 -8.99 -6.22
N LEU A 132 16.75 -8.70 -7.18
CA LEU A 132 16.34 -9.68 -8.17
C LEU A 132 17.40 -9.84 -9.29
N SER A 133 17.54 -11.06 -9.81
CA SER A 133 18.28 -11.29 -11.05
C SER A 133 17.63 -10.58 -12.23
N GLU A 134 18.42 -10.26 -13.26
CA GLU A 134 17.94 -9.54 -14.45
C GLU A 134 16.75 -10.24 -15.15
N ASP A 135 16.76 -11.57 -15.23
CA ASP A 135 15.66 -12.35 -15.79
C ASP A 135 14.35 -12.18 -15.01
N ARG A 136 14.44 -12.11 -13.69
CA ARG A 136 13.28 -11.91 -12.83
C ARG A 136 12.79 -10.46 -12.85
N LYS A 137 13.67 -9.48 -13.01
CA LYS A 137 13.31 -8.07 -13.18
C LYS A 137 12.45 -7.87 -14.43
N SER A 138 12.89 -8.43 -15.58
CA SER A 138 12.17 -8.31 -16.85
C SER A 138 10.77 -8.90 -16.79
N THR A 139 10.59 -10.05 -16.15
CA THR A 139 9.30 -10.73 -16.01
C THR A 139 8.31 -9.91 -15.16
N ARG A 140 8.78 -9.27 -14.10
CA ARG A 140 7.93 -8.44 -13.23
C ARG A 140 7.55 -7.10 -13.85
N LEU A 141 8.46 -6.44 -14.52
CA LEU A 141 8.16 -5.21 -15.25
C LEU A 141 7.05 -5.43 -16.29
N ASN A 142 7.11 -6.53 -17.01
CA ASN A 142 6.07 -6.90 -17.97
C ASN A 142 4.71 -7.21 -17.32
N SER A 143 4.68 -7.77 -16.12
CA SER A 143 3.42 -8.06 -15.41
C SER A 143 2.76 -6.80 -14.83
N SER A 144 3.53 -5.83 -14.35
CA SER A 144 3.01 -4.56 -13.85
C SER A 144 2.45 -3.67 -14.97
N HIS A 145 3.08 -3.65 -16.13
CA HIS A 145 2.53 -2.96 -17.32
C HIS A 145 1.22 -3.58 -17.82
N ARG A 146 1.07 -4.91 -17.73
CA ARG A 146 -0.19 -5.58 -18.10
C ARG A 146 -1.35 -5.25 -17.18
N SER A 147 -1.14 -4.99 -15.90
CA SER A 147 -2.19 -4.61 -14.97
C SER A 147 -2.70 -3.18 -15.19
N GLN A 148 -1.83 -2.27 -15.64
CA GLN A 148 -2.20 -0.89 -15.96
C GLN A 148 -3.01 -0.77 -17.26
N SER A 149 -2.77 -1.65 -18.25
CA SER A 149 -3.46 -1.61 -19.54
C SER A 149 -4.87 -2.21 -19.53
N ARG A 150 -5.32 -2.77 -18.41
CA ARG A 150 -6.65 -3.41 -18.27
C ARG A 150 -7.68 -2.59 -17.49
N MET A 151 -7.38 -1.36 -17.15
CA MET A 151 -8.44 -0.46 -16.66
C MET A 151 -9.29 -0.02 -17.86
N PRO A 152 -10.60 -0.29 -17.88
CA PRO A 152 -11.46 0.29 -18.89
C PRO A 152 -11.39 1.81 -18.74
N SER A 153 -11.07 2.49 -19.81
CA SER A 153 -11.30 3.93 -19.90
C SER A 153 -12.80 4.12 -19.73
N SER A 154 -13.22 4.54 -18.54
CA SER A 154 -14.59 5.00 -18.35
C SER A 154 -14.78 6.26 -19.16
N ALA A 155 -15.55 6.13 -20.23
CA ALA A 155 -16.15 7.25 -20.92
C ALA A 155 -17.10 8.01 -19.98
#